data_474d1fb80aede851021b2ff7196f2eb7
#
_entry.id   474d1fb80aede851021b2ff7196f2eb7
#
_cell.length_a   1.000
_cell.length_b   1.000
_cell.length_c   1.000
_cell.angle_alpha   90.00
_cell.angle_beta   90.00
_cell.angle_gamma   90.00
#
_symmetry.space_group_name_H-M   'P 1'
#
loop_
_entity.id
_entity.type
_entity.pdbx_description
1 polymer ?
#
loop_
_entity_poly.entity_id
_entity_poly.type
_entity_poly.pdbx_seq_one_letter_code
_entity_poly.pdbx_strand_id
1 'polypeptide(L)'
;MSTKLTDSNTLFLEGSTKFYVPKNSLTQIPPPRTPVFFNTMAKFKRNLLISIFNSYASQSSHKLTFSDTLSGVGATGLRLANESNYVQKVYFNDANVNASELLQESINYNNLDLSTEVSINEANKFLSNFTNRDTRFDFIDLAPFGSPIQYIDSAVRSLKINGVISLTATDGAVLCGVYPKVCLRKYGSISLNTEYFNETALRILLFSLASISSQYELGIKHLFSHTDKLYIQAYVQITESKSDT
;
A
#
# COMPACT_ATOMS: atom_id res chain seq x y z
N MET A 1 -12.72 -24.19 -13.02
CA MET A 1 -14.14 -23.78 -13.01
C MET A 1 -14.17 -22.29 -13.32
N SER A 2 -14.74 -21.90 -14.47
CA SER A 2 -14.86 -20.48 -14.84
C SER A 2 -15.84 -19.81 -13.86
N THR A 3 -15.33 -18.98 -12.97
CA THR A 3 -16.16 -18.12 -12.12
C THR A 3 -16.89 -17.15 -13.05
N LYS A 4 -18.21 -17.28 -13.13
CA LYS A 4 -19.05 -16.37 -13.90
C LYS A 4 -18.87 -14.97 -13.31
N LEU A 5 -18.22 -14.06 -14.08
CA LEU A 5 -18.33 -12.62 -13.84
C LEU A 5 -19.82 -12.32 -13.63
N THR A 6 -20.19 -11.95 -12.42
CA THR A 6 -21.58 -11.64 -12.09
C THR A 6 -21.93 -10.33 -12.80
N ASP A 7 -23.21 -10.14 -13.17
CA ASP A 7 -23.72 -8.86 -13.76
C ASP A 7 -23.41 -7.62 -12.90
N SER A 8 -22.91 -7.81 -11.67
CA SER A 8 -22.53 -6.75 -10.72
C SER A 8 -21.14 -6.13 -10.96
N ASN A 9 -20.29 -6.73 -11.79
CA ASN A 9 -18.92 -6.27 -12.04
C ASN A 9 -18.78 -5.69 -13.46
N THR A 10 -17.79 -4.83 -13.66
CA THR A 10 -17.50 -4.22 -14.95
C THR A 10 -15.99 -4.01 -15.13
N LEU A 11 -15.55 -3.98 -16.37
CA LEU A 11 -14.20 -3.63 -16.73
C LEU A 11 -14.00 -2.11 -16.65
N PHE A 12 -12.99 -1.67 -15.93
CA PHE A 12 -12.65 -0.26 -15.72
C PHE A 12 -11.24 0.02 -16.24
N LEU A 13 -11.08 1.15 -16.95
CA LEU A 13 -9.78 1.58 -17.48
C LEU A 13 -9.18 2.67 -16.58
N GLU A 14 -7.97 2.44 -16.08
CA GLU A 14 -7.17 3.47 -15.43
C GLU A 14 -5.72 3.40 -15.89
N GLY A 15 -5.16 4.53 -16.34
CA GLY A 15 -3.91 4.51 -17.09
C GLY A 15 -4.06 3.74 -18.40
N SER A 16 -3.18 2.81 -18.68
CA SER A 16 -3.30 1.87 -19.81
C SER A 16 -3.79 0.48 -19.39
N THR A 17 -4.20 0.31 -18.14
CA THR A 17 -4.56 -0.98 -17.56
C THR A 17 -6.07 -1.08 -17.36
N LYS A 18 -6.63 -2.21 -17.78
CA LYS A 18 -8.04 -2.54 -17.56
C LYS A 18 -8.16 -3.59 -16.45
N PHE A 19 -9.08 -3.39 -15.53
CA PHE A 19 -9.31 -4.33 -14.44
C PHE A 19 -10.79 -4.33 -14.01
N TYR A 20 -11.22 -5.44 -13.44
CA TYR A 20 -12.60 -5.62 -13.00
C TYR A 20 -12.85 -4.95 -11.66
N VAL A 21 -13.97 -4.21 -11.58
CA VAL A 21 -14.44 -3.52 -10.37
C VAL A 21 -15.93 -3.72 -10.17
N PRO A 22 -16.47 -3.61 -8.95
CA PRO A 22 -17.91 -3.59 -8.72
C PRO A 22 -18.53 -2.35 -9.38
N LYS A 23 -19.63 -2.51 -10.12
CA LYS A 23 -20.35 -1.39 -10.77
C LYS A 23 -20.80 -0.31 -9.79
N ASN A 24 -21.23 -0.71 -8.59
CA ASN A 24 -21.65 0.22 -7.56
C ASN A 24 -20.50 1.11 -7.00
N SER A 25 -19.25 0.64 -7.12
CA SER A 25 -18.07 1.45 -6.76
C SER A 25 -17.85 2.64 -7.71
N LEU A 26 -18.45 2.62 -8.91
CA LEU A 26 -18.37 3.70 -9.88
C LEU A 26 -19.50 4.74 -9.75
N THR A 27 -20.58 4.40 -9.05
CA THR A 27 -21.82 5.20 -8.97
C THR A 27 -22.11 5.75 -7.57
N GLN A 28 -21.49 5.18 -6.53
CA GLN A 28 -21.72 5.58 -5.13
C GLN A 28 -20.53 6.33 -4.54
N ILE A 29 -20.80 7.39 -3.78
CA ILE A 29 -19.79 8.19 -3.05
C ILE A 29 -20.27 8.37 -1.60
N PRO A 30 -19.55 7.79 -0.60
CA PRO A 30 -18.37 6.94 -0.74
C PRO A 30 -18.70 5.56 -1.35
N PRO A 31 -17.73 4.92 -2.02
CA PRO A 31 -17.96 3.60 -2.58
C PRO A 31 -18.18 2.56 -1.46
N PRO A 32 -19.02 1.53 -1.70
CA PRO A 32 -19.31 0.50 -0.71
C PRO A 32 -18.05 -0.34 -0.41
N ARG A 33 -17.91 -0.76 0.84
CA ARG A 33 -16.78 -1.59 1.28
C ARG A 33 -16.98 -3.09 0.99
N THR A 34 -18.22 -3.51 0.81
CA THR A 34 -18.60 -4.90 0.59
C THR A 34 -19.41 -5.06 -0.68
N PRO A 35 -19.35 -6.19 -1.40
CA PRO A 35 -18.44 -7.32 -1.16
C PRO A 35 -16.97 -7.02 -1.47
N VAL A 36 -16.68 -6.06 -2.35
CA VAL A 36 -15.32 -5.65 -2.74
C VAL A 36 -15.24 -4.13 -2.81
N PHE A 37 -14.17 -3.58 -2.30
CA PHE A 37 -13.92 -2.13 -2.30
C PHE A 37 -13.08 -1.71 -3.51
N PHE A 38 -13.54 -0.65 -4.18
CA PHE A 38 -12.74 0.13 -5.13
C PHE A 38 -13.11 1.61 -5.02
N ASN A 39 -12.13 2.50 -5.06
CA ASN A 39 -12.35 3.94 -4.98
C ASN A 39 -11.69 4.66 -6.17
N THR A 40 -12.52 5.20 -7.07
CA THR A 40 -12.07 5.98 -8.24
C THR A 40 -11.33 7.25 -7.83
N MET A 41 -11.69 7.87 -6.71
CA MET A 41 -11.05 9.11 -6.22
C MET A 41 -9.60 8.88 -5.77
N ALA A 42 -9.20 7.63 -5.49
CA ALA A 42 -7.80 7.29 -5.18
C ALA A 42 -6.89 7.21 -6.43
N LYS A 43 -7.37 7.58 -7.62
CA LYS A 43 -6.58 7.56 -8.87
C LYS A 43 -5.28 8.38 -8.75
N PHE A 44 -5.35 9.57 -8.14
CA PHE A 44 -4.16 10.41 -7.93
C PHE A 44 -3.11 9.69 -7.07
N LYS A 45 -3.54 9.07 -5.94
CA LYS A 45 -2.68 8.27 -5.07
C LYS A 45 -1.97 7.15 -5.84
N ARG A 46 -2.69 6.43 -6.69
CA ARG A 46 -2.12 5.34 -7.52
C ARG A 46 -1.14 5.87 -8.56
N ASN A 47 -1.46 6.98 -9.24
CA ASN A 47 -0.55 7.63 -10.19
C ASN A 47 0.74 8.06 -9.50
N LEU A 48 0.63 8.67 -8.32
CA LEU A 48 1.77 9.11 -7.52
C LEU A 48 2.68 7.94 -7.13
N LEU A 49 2.09 6.84 -6.65
CA LEU A 49 2.85 5.64 -6.29
C LEU A 49 3.63 5.08 -7.49
N ILE A 50 2.99 4.95 -8.66
CA ILE A 50 3.64 4.46 -9.88
C ILE A 50 4.79 5.38 -10.29
N SER A 51 4.60 6.71 -10.20
CA SER A 51 5.65 7.68 -10.52
C SER A 51 6.84 7.58 -9.57
N ILE A 52 6.57 7.46 -8.26
CA ILE A 52 7.62 7.33 -7.23
C ILE A 52 8.34 5.98 -7.38
N PHE A 53 7.61 4.89 -7.60
CA PHE A 53 8.21 3.58 -7.86
C PHE A 53 9.14 3.63 -9.07
N ASN A 54 8.69 4.18 -10.20
CA ASN A 54 9.49 4.28 -11.41
C ASN A 54 10.73 5.16 -11.20
N SER A 55 10.60 6.29 -10.51
CA SER A 55 11.72 7.17 -10.18
C SER A 55 12.76 6.48 -9.29
N TYR A 56 12.31 5.74 -8.29
CA TYR A 56 13.19 4.95 -7.42
C TYR A 56 13.84 3.80 -8.18
N ALA A 57 13.06 3.03 -8.91
CA ALA A 57 13.50 1.85 -9.63
C ALA A 57 14.46 2.17 -10.81
N SER A 58 14.34 3.35 -11.42
CA SER A 58 15.25 3.79 -12.48
C SER A 58 16.71 3.95 -12.03
N GLN A 59 16.95 4.06 -10.72
CA GLN A 59 18.28 4.14 -10.12
C GLN A 59 18.85 2.75 -9.77
N SER A 60 18.06 1.70 -9.90
CA SER A 60 18.47 0.32 -9.63
C SER A 60 19.08 -0.34 -10.86
N SER A 61 20.08 -1.21 -10.65
CA SER A 61 20.69 -2.03 -11.71
C SER A 61 19.83 -3.24 -12.10
N HIS A 62 18.75 -3.52 -11.38
CA HIS A 62 17.86 -4.67 -11.60
C HIS A 62 16.39 -4.27 -11.44
N LYS A 63 15.51 -5.08 -11.97
CA LYS A 63 14.07 -4.92 -11.79
C LYS A 63 13.67 -5.26 -10.36
N LEU A 64 12.67 -4.55 -9.83
CA LEU A 64 12.27 -4.60 -8.44
C LEU A 64 11.05 -5.50 -8.20
N THR A 65 11.02 -6.14 -7.03
CA THR A 65 9.84 -6.81 -6.50
C THR A 65 8.95 -5.82 -5.75
N PHE A 66 7.65 -5.93 -5.96
CA PHE A 66 6.64 -5.06 -5.34
C PHE A 66 5.59 -5.88 -4.58
N SER A 67 5.27 -5.46 -3.37
CA SER A 67 4.15 -6.01 -2.60
C SER A 67 2.97 -5.04 -2.54
N ASP A 68 1.83 -5.43 -3.11
CA ASP A 68 0.52 -4.80 -2.88
C ASP A 68 -0.16 -5.58 -1.74
N THR A 69 0.15 -5.18 -0.50
CA THR A 69 -0.09 -5.99 0.71
C THR A 69 -1.57 -6.09 1.08
N LEU A 70 -2.38 -5.11 0.71
CA LEU A 70 -3.82 -5.00 0.98
C LEU A 70 -4.50 -4.55 -0.31
N SER A 71 -4.39 -5.42 -1.33
CA SER A 71 -4.56 -5.07 -2.73
C SER A 71 -6.00 -4.75 -3.15
N GLY A 72 -7.02 -5.28 -2.44
CA GLY A 72 -8.39 -5.19 -2.91
C GLY A 72 -8.51 -5.76 -4.34
N VAL A 73 -9.04 -4.97 -5.27
CA VAL A 73 -9.11 -5.33 -6.70
C VAL A 73 -7.75 -5.30 -7.42
N GLY A 74 -6.65 -4.99 -6.73
CA GLY A 74 -5.30 -4.95 -7.28
C GLY A 74 -4.99 -3.76 -8.18
N ALA A 75 -5.78 -2.69 -8.13
CA ALA A 75 -5.65 -1.57 -9.08
C ALA A 75 -4.24 -0.95 -9.13
N THR A 76 -3.55 -0.84 -7.99
CA THR A 76 -2.18 -0.30 -7.91
C THR A 76 -1.17 -1.25 -8.54
N GLY A 77 -1.14 -2.48 -8.05
CA GLY A 77 -0.18 -3.49 -8.50
C GLY A 77 -0.38 -3.92 -9.94
N LEU A 78 -1.63 -4.05 -10.44
CA LEU A 78 -1.94 -4.34 -11.84
C LEU A 78 -1.40 -3.26 -12.77
N ARG A 79 -1.64 -1.99 -12.43
CA ARG A 79 -1.11 -0.87 -13.20
C ARG A 79 0.42 -0.87 -13.18
N LEU A 80 1.02 -1.14 -12.04
CA LEU A 80 2.46 -1.22 -11.93
C LEU A 80 3.04 -2.36 -12.79
N ALA A 81 2.43 -3.55 -12.73
CA ALA A 81 2.85 -4.70 -13.54
C ALA A 81 2.72 -4.47 -15.05
N ASN A 82 1.69 -3.72 -15.48
CA ASN A 82 1.40 -3.47 -16.90
C ASN A 82 2.09 -2.21 -17.45
N GLU A 83 2.30 -1.17 -16.61
CA GLU A 83 2.73 0.15 -17.05
C GLU A 83 4.22 0.43 -16.77
N SER A 84 4.89 -0.38 -15.92
CA SER A 84 6.29 -0.17 -15.53
C SER A 84 7.23 -1.19 -16.14
N ASN A 85 8.32 -0.70 -16.75
CA ASN A 85 9.41 -1.55 -17.25
C ASN A 85 10.38 -2.00 -16.15
N TYR A 86 10.24 -1.49 -14.93
CA TYR A 86 11.15 -1.71 -13.80
C TYR A 86 10.67 -2.79 -12.83
N VAL A 87 9.48 -3.36 -13.05
CA VAL A 87 8.92 -4.42 -12.21
C VAL A 87 9.50 -5.77 -12.60
N GLN A 88 9.99 -6.52 -11.63
CA GLN A 88 10.32 -7.92 -11.76
C GLN A 88 9.08 -8.79 -11.51
N LYS A 89 8.43 -8.57 -10.36
CA LYS A 89 7.24 -9.31 -9.95
C LYS A 89 6.41 -8.50 -8.97
N VAL A 90 5.08 -8.58 -9.10
CA VAL A 90 4.11 -8.01 -8.17
C VAL A 90 3.48 -9.13 -7.36
N TYR A 91 3.54 -9.00 -6.05
CA TYR A 91 2.91 -9.90 -5.09
C TYR A 91 1.67 -9.21 -4.53
N PHE A 92 0.51 -9.74 -4.84
CA PHE A 92 -0.76 -9.27 -4.33
C PHE A 92 -1.18 -10.07 -3.12
N ASN A 93 -1.72 -9.40 -2.12
CA ASN A 93 -2.37 -10.05 -1.01
C ASN A 93 -3.62 -9.29 -0.57
N ASP A 94 -4.70 -10.02 -0.33
CA ASP A 94 -5.88 -9.51 0.38
C ASP A 94 -6.57 -10.66 1.10
N ALA A 95 -7.13 -10.40 2.27
CA ALA A 95 -7.89 -11.41 3.01
C ALA A 95 -9.29 -11.66 2.40
N ASN A 96 -9.75 -10.76 1.51
CA ASN A 96 -11.06 -10.84 0.88
C ASN A 96 -11.01 -11.72 -0.39
N VAL A 97 -11.56 -12.91 -0.30
CA VAL A 97 -11.62 -13.87 -1.41
C VAL A 97 -12.29 -13.27 -2.66
N ASN A 98 -13.40 -12.53 -2.50
CA ASN A 98 -14.10 -11.92 -3.64
C ASN A 98 -13.23 -10.88 -4.36
N ALA A 99 -12.39 -10.15 -3.64
CA ALA A 99 -11.45 -9.20 -4.22
C ALA A 99 -10.36 -9.93 -5.03
N SER A 100 -9.85 -11.04 -4.47
CA SER A 100 -8.83 -11.87 -5.13
C SER A 100 -9.35 -12.54 -6.38
N GLU A 101 -10.62 -12.93 -6.43
CA GLU A 101 -11.26 -13.44 -7.65
C GLU A 101 -11.29 -12.39 -8.77
N LEU A 102 -11.73 -11.16 -8.48
CA LEU A 102 -11.72 -10.06 -9.46
C LEU A 102 -10.30 -9.71 -9.91
N LEU A 103 -9.35 -9.76 -8.99
CA LEU A 103 -7.94 -9.54 -9.29
C LEU A 103 -7.41 -10.61 -10.25
N GLN A 104 -7.70 -11.90 -10.01
CA GLN A 104 -7.26 -12.99 -10.88
C GLN A 104 -7.84 -12.86 -12.30
N GLU A 105 -9.11 -12.50 -12.44
CA GLU A 105 -9.73 -12.19 -13.73
C GLU A 105 -9.04 -11.02 -14.44
N SER A 106 -8.63 -10.01 -13.67
CA SER A 106 -7.92 -8.84 -14.18
C SER A 106 -6.48 -9.18 -14.63
N ILE A 107 -5.79 -10.05 -13.92
CA ILE A 107 -4.47 -10.59 -14.27
C ILE A 107 -4.56 -11.33 -15.61
N ASN A 108 -5.51 -12.25 -15.73
CA ASN A 108 -5.74 -13.04 -16.95
C ASN A 108 -6.08 -12.12 -18.13
N TYR A 109 -6.94 -11.12 -17.93
CA TYR A 109 -7.32 -10.16 -18.98
C TYR A 109 -6.12 -9.38 -19.55
N ASN A 110 -5.14 -9.04 -18.72
CA ASN A 110 -3.96 -8.28 -19.12
C ASN A 110 -2.74 -9.18 -19.45
N ASN A 111 -2.87 -10.51 -19.40
CA ASN A 111 -1.78 -11.49 -19.61
C ASN A 111 -0.58 -11.27 -18.66
N LEU A 112 -0.85 -11.03 -17.38
CA LEU A 112 0.17 -10.71 -16.37
C LEU A 112 0.54 -11.90 -15.47
N ASP A 113 0.12 -13.12 -15.78
CA ASP A 113 0.30 -14.32 -14.95
C ASP A 113 1.75 -14.60 -14.58
N LEU A 114 2.70 -14.37 -15.50
CA LEU A 114 4.12 -14.64 -15.28
C LEU A 114 4.80 -13.58 -14.37
N SER A 115 4.25 -12.38 -14.31
CA SER A 115 4.80 -11.25 -13.56
C SER A 115 4.08 -10.99 -12.22
N THR A 116 3.13 -11.85 -11.85
CA THR A 116 2.29 -11.66 -10.67
C THR A 116 2.17 -12.92 -9.82
N GLU A 117 1.84 -12.72 -8.54
CA GLU A 117 1.48 -13.79 -7.61
C GLU A 117 0.38 -13.29 -6.68
N VAL A 118 -0.66 -14.11 -6.46
CA VAL A 118 -1.82 -13.75 -5.63
C VAL A 118 -1.86 -14.62 -4.39
N SER A 119 -2.05 -13.99 -3.24
CA SER A 119 -2.21 -14.63 -1.93
C SER A 119 -3.51 -14.18 -1.28
N ILE A 120 -4.16 -15.08 -0.54
CA ILE A 120 -5.38 -14.80 0.23
C ILE A 120 -5.05 -15.06 1.70
N ASN A 121 -4.43 -14.06 2.34
CA ASN A 121 -4.03 -14.15 3.73
C ASN A 121 -4.28 -12.84 4.48
N GLU A 122 -4.29 -12.92 5.82
CA GLU A 122 -4.12 -11.75 6.67
C GLU A 122 -2.74 -11.13 6.38
N ALA A 123 -2.66 -9.79 6.36
CA ALA A 123 -1.49 -9.07 5.87
C ALA A 123 -0.19 -9.39 6.64
N ASN A 124 -0.24 -9.49 7.98
CA ASN A 124 0.94 -9.85 8.77
C ASN A 124 1.41 -11.27 8.50
N LYS A 125 0.46 -12.21 8.33
CA LYS A 125 0.78 -13.60 7.97
C LYS A 125 1.44 -13.66 6.59
N PHE A 126 0.91 -12.93 5.61
CA PHE A 126 1.50 -12.82 4.28
C PHE A 126 2.93 -12.29 4.35
N LEU A 127 3.13 -11.11 4.94
CA LEU A 127 4.44 -10.47 5.05
C LEU A 127 5.46 -11.35 5.80
N SER A 128 5.03 -12.10 6.81
CA SER A 128 5.91 -12.98 7.58
C SER A 128 6.54 -14.11 6.77
N ASN A 129 5.98 -14.47 5.62
CA ASN A 129 6.56 -15.45 4.69
C ASN A 129 7.77 -14.89 3.92
N PHE A 130 7.99 -13.58 3.94
CA PHE A 130 9.04 -12.88 3.18
C PHE A 130 10.12 -12.27 4.07
N THR A 131 10.36 -12.82 5.25
CA THR A 131 11.37 -12.31 6.20
C THR A 131 12.79 -12.80 5.89
N ASN A 132 12.97 -13.85 5.09
CA ASN A 132 14.27 -14.31 4.66
C ASN A 132 14.91 -13.29 3.70
N ARG A 133 16.22 -13.08 3.85
CA ARG A 133 16.98 -12.06 3.12
C ARG A 133 16.74 -12.09 1.60
N ASP A 134 16.67 -13.28 1.03
CA ASP A 134 16.55 -13.46 -0.43
C ASP A 134 15.11 -13.30 -0.95
N THR A 135 14.11 -13.33 -0.07
CA THR A 135 12.69 -13.22 -0.43
C THR A 135 12.09 -11.86 -0.14
N ARG A 136 12.78 -10.98 0.58
CA ARG A 136 12.30 -9.65 0.94
C ARG A 136 11.97 -8.81 -0.28
N PHE A 137 11.03 -7.89 -0.11
CA PHE A 137 10.58 -6.97 -1.16
C PHE A 137 11.52 -5.76 -1.31
N ASP A 138 11.61 -5.24 -2.52
CA ASP A 138 12.25 -3.95 -2.79
C ASP A 138 11.30 -2.79 -2.49
N PHE A 139 9.99 -2.99 -2.68
CA PHE A 139 8.98 -1.97 -2.44
C PHE A 139 7.70 -2.59 -1.88
N ILE A 140 7.16 -2.01 -0.81
CA ILE A 140 5.90 -2.44 -0.18
C ILE A 140 4.91 -1.28 -0.19
N ASP A 141 3.69 -1.50 -0.71
CA ASP A 141 2.54 -0.61 -0.47
C ASP A 141 1.71 -1.15 0.69
N LEU A 142 1.63 -0.35 1.75
CA LEU A 142 0.87 -0.66 2.96
C LEU A 142 -0.26 0.36 3.13
N ALA A 143 -1.43 0.02 2.57
CA ALA A 143 -2.58 0.93 2.47
C ALA A 143 -3.86 0.36 3.08
N PRO A 144 -3.92 0.11 4.40
CA PRO A 144 -5.10 -0.41 5.08
C PRO A 144 -6.23 0.61 5.18
N PHE A 145 -7.42 0.13 5.51
CA PHE A 145 -8.42 0.97 6.13
C PHE A 145 -7.99 1.34 7.55
N GLY A 146 -8.04 2.62 7.89
CA GLY A 146 -7.67 3.13 9.21
C GLY A 146 -6.17 3.26 9.39
N SER A 147 -5.65 2.67 10.45
CA SER A 147 -4.25 2.81 10.87
C SER A 147 -3.35 1.72 10.31
N PRO A 148 -2.18 2.04 9.76
CA PRO A 148 -1.22 1.05 9.30
C PRO A 148 -0.35 0.45 10.41
N ILE A 149 -0.43 0.96 11.63
CA ILE A 149 0.48 0.64 12.76
C ILE A 149 0.64 -0.88 12.98
N GLN A 150 -0.47 -1.60 12.96
CA GLN A 150 -0.47 -3.04 13.23
C GLN A 150 0.30 -3.89 12.19
N TYR A 151 0.67 -3.30 11.07
CA TYR A 151 1.36 -3.98 9.97
C TYR A 151 2.81 -3.53 9.79
N ILE A 152 3.22 -2.44 10.43
CA ILE A 152 4.55 -1.83 10.21
C ILE A 152 5.67 -2.80 10.58
N ASP A 153 5.56 -3.51 11.70
CA ASP A 153 6.57 -4.48 12.13
C ASP A 153 6.83 -5.55 11.06
N SER A 154 5.77 -6.19 10.60
CA SER A 154 5.87 -7.23 9.56
C SER A 154 6.39 -6.66 8.23
N ALA A 155 6.00 -5.44 7.87
CA ALA A 155 6.46 -4.77 6.65
C ALA A 155 7.96 -4.44 6.72
N VAL A 156 8.44 -3.90 7.82
CA VAL A 156 9.88 -3.61 8.03
C VAL A 156 10.72 -4.88 7.93
N ARG A 157 10.28 -5.98 8.54
CA ARG A 157 11.01 -7.27 8.49
C ARG A 157 11.02 -7.92 7.12
N SER A 158 10.00 -7.66 6.29
CA SER A 158 9.88 -8.21 4.93
C SER A 158 10.41 -7.26 3.85
N LEU A 159 10.98 -6.11 4.21
CA LEU A 159 11.58 -5.17 3.28
C LEU A 159 13.10 -5.36 3.22
N LYS A 160 13.69 -5.23 2.04
CA LYS A 160 15.16 -5.19 1.88
C LYS A 160 15.74 -3.93 2.50
N ILE A 161 17.00 -3.97 2.89
CA ILE A 161 17.77 -2.76 3.20
C ILE A 161 17.80 -1.87 1.94
N ASN A 162 17.62 -0.58 2.13
CA ASN A 162 17.38 0.41 1.10
C ASN A 162 16.05 0.25 0.33
N GLY A 163 15.21 -0.72 0.69
CA GLY A 163 13.86 -0.84 0.15
C GLY A 163 12.95 0.32 0.59
N VAL A 164 11.84 0.50 -0.12
CA VAL A 164 10.89 1.60 0.12
C VAL A 164 9.55 1.05 0.62
N ILE A 165 9.02 1.68 1.65
CA ILE A 165 7.65 1.48 2.10
C ILE A 165 6.78 2.70 1.72
N SER A 166 5.67 2.46 1.03
CA SER A 166 4.56 3.40 0.89
C SER A 166 3.60 3.15 2.05
N LEU A 167 3.51 4.08 2.97
CA LEU A 167 2.73 3.96 4.19
C LEU A 167 1.53 4.89 4.14
N THR A 168 0.31 4.35 4.14
CA THR A 168 -0.93 5.12 4.08
C THR A 168 -1.76 4.94 5.35
N ALA A 169 -2.18 6.05 5.96
CA ALA A 169 -3.16 6.10 7.03
C ALA A 169 -4.46 6.77 6.54
N THR A 170 -5.62 6.19 6.82
CA THR A 170 -6.94 6.74 6.50
C THR A 170 -7.74 7.12 7.75
N ASP A 171 -7.17 6.99 8.96
CA ASP A 171 -7.77 7.43 10.22
C ASP A 171 -7.39 8.89 10.56
N GLY A 172 -7.58 9.78 9.58
CA GLY A 172 -7.24 11.20 9.68
C GLY A 172 -7.78 11.89 10.93
N ALA A 173 -9.01 11.59 11.37
CA ALA A 173 -9.58 12.15 12.61
C ALA A 173 -8.74 11.83 13.86
N VAL A 174 -8.07 10.67 13.88
CA VAL A 174 -7.17 10.29 14.98
C VAL A 174 -5.86 11.07 14.91
N LEU A 175 -5.26 11.11 13.73
CA LEU A 175 -3.95 11.74 13.52
C LEU A 175 -4.01 13.27 13.53
N CYS A 176 -5.14 13.87 13.11
CA CYS A 176 -5.33 15.32 13.01
C CYS A 176 -5.93 15.97 14.28
N GLY A 177 -5.95 15.27 15.42
CA GLY A 177 -6.24 15.87 16.72
C GLY A 177 -7.71 15.84 17.17
N VAL A 178 -8.63 15.19 16.42
CA VAL A 178 -10.02 15.00 16.87
C VAL A 178 -10.10 13.99 18.02
N TYR A 179 -9.24 12.95 17.98
CA TYR A 179 -9.23 11.89 19.00
C TYR A 179 -7.82 11.68 19.58
N PRO A 180 -7.25 12.63 20.34
CA PRO A 180 -5.86 12.57 20.80
C PRO A 180 -5.55 11.38 21.73
N LYS A 181 -6.51 10.95 22.57
CA LYS A 181 -6.36 9.75 23.41
C LYS A 181 -6.29 8.45 22.58
N VAL A 182 -7.00 8.40 21.45
CA VAL A 182 -6.94 7.27 20.53
C VAL A 182 -5.59 7.28 19.78
N CYS A 183 -5.11 8.46 19.42
CA CYS A 183 -3.80 8.65 18.82
C CYS A 183 -2.69 8.17 19.76
N LEU A 184 -2.71 8.56 21.02
CA LEU A 184 -1.76 8.08 22.01
C LEU A 184 -1.75 6.55 22.14
N ARG A 185 -2.93 5.93 22.17
CA ARG A 185 -3.04 4.47 22.28
C ARG A 185 -2.51 3.74 21.03
N LYS A 186 -2.78 4.27 19.82
CA LYS A 186 -2.41 3.62 18.56
C LYS A 186 -0.99 3.93 18.11
N TYR A 187 -0.61 5.20 18.19
CA TYR A 187 0.60 5.74 17.59
C TYR A 187 1.68 6.12 18.62
N GLY A 188 1.40 5.96 19.92
CA GLY A 188 2.32 6.37 20.98
C GLY A 188 2.52 7.89 21.08
N SER A 189 1.68 8.69 20.41
CA SER A 189 1.83 10.13 20.26
C SER A 189 0.49 10.85 20.48
N ILE A 190 0.55 12.09 20.94
CA ILE A 190 -0.63 12.94 21.12
C ILE A 190 -0.78 13.82 19.88
N SER A 191 -1.89 13.65 19.17
CA SER A 191 -2.22 14.49 18.02
C SER A 191 -2.82 15.83 18.47
N LEU A 192 -2.58 16.89 17.68
CA LEU A 192 -3.03 18.23 17.94
C LEU A 192 -3.96 18.72 16.82
N ASN A 193 -5.06 19.37 17.22
CA ASN A 193 -5.95 20.04 16.27
C ASN A 193 -5.48 21.49 16.09
N THR A 194 -4.61 21.71 15.12
CA THR A 194 -3.99 23.01 14.80
C THR A 194 -4.16 23.30 13.31
N GLU A 195 -3.85 24.51 12.87
CA GLU A 195 -3.87 24.85 11.43
C GLU A 195 -2.89 24.04 10.59
N TYR A 196 -1.83 23.46 11.21
CA TYR A 196 -0.85 22.57 10.59
C TYR A 196 -1.03 21.09 10.95
N PHE A 197 -2.27 20.68 11.23
CA PHE A 197 -2.60 19.31 11.66
C PHE A 197 -2.11 18.23 10.68
N ASN A 198 -2.07 18.50 9.36
CA ASN A 198 -1.57 17.56 8.36
C ASN A 198 -0.08 17.26 8.53
N GLU A 199 0.72 18.29 8.82
CA GLU A 199 2.14 18.16 9.10
C GLU A 199 2.38 17.36 10.39
N THR A 200 1.63 17.66 11.45
CA THR A 200 1.68 16.93 12.73
C THR A 200 1.31 15.46 12.53
N ALA A 201 0.26 15.19 11.78
CA ALA A 201 -0.22 13.85 11.47
C ALA A 201 0.85 13.03 10.70
N LEU A 202 1.50 13.65 9.71
CA LEU A 202 2.59 13.03 8.96
C LEU A 202 3.77 12.72 9.88
N ARG A 203 4.17 13.63 10.76
CA ARG A 203 5.27 13.41 11.72
C ARG A 203 4.98 12.29 12.69
N ILE A 204 3.73 12.16 13.17
CA ILE A 204 3.30 11.04 14.02
C ILE A 204 3.43 9.71 13.27
N LEU A 205 3.03 9.68 12.00
CA LEU A 205 3.13 8.47 11.17
C LEU A 205 4.59 8.07 10.94
N LEU A 206 5.45 9.03 10.60
CA LEU A 206 6.90 8.83 10.41
C LEU A 206 7.60 8.42 11.70
N PHE A 207 7.26 9.03 12.83
CA PHE A 207 7.78 8.66 14.15
C PHE A 207 7.44 7.20 14.48
N SER A 208 6.22 6.77 14.20
CA SER A 208 5.82 5.37 14.45
C SER A 208 6.64 4.39 13.62
N LEU A 209 6.88 4.71 12.34
CA LEU A 209 7.74 3.88 11.49
C LEU A 209 9.19 3.88 12.00
N ALA A 210 9.75 5.05 12.32
CA ALA A 210 11.10 5.17 12.85
C ALA A 210 11.27 4.36 14.15
N SER A 211 10.32 4.52 15.08
CA SER A 211 10.35 3.85 16.38
C SER A 211 10.29 2.31 16.27
N ILE A 212 9.56 1.76 15.29
CA ILE A 212 9.50 0.33 15.04
C ILE A 212 10.77 -0.13 14.30
N SER A 213 11.24 0.63 13.31
CA SER A 213 12.45 0.30 12.55
C SER A 213 13.70 0.29 13.44
N SER A 214 13.79 1.21 14.40
CA SER A 214 14.92 1.30 15.33
C SER A 214 15.10 0.05 16.22
N GLN A 215 14.00 -0.70 16.47
CA GLN A 215 14.08 -1.98 17.19
C GLN A 215 14.87 -3.05 16.42
N TYR A 216 15.08 -2.85 15.13
CA TYR A 216 15.87 -3.70 14.24
C TYR A 216 17.19 -3.07 13.84
N GLU A 217 17.64 -2.01 14.53
CA GLU A 217 18.84 -1.22 14.20
C GLU A 217 18.77 -0.63 12.76
N LEU A 218 17.56 -0.29 12.31
CA LEU A 218 17.30 0.30 11.00
C LEU A 218 16.88 1.77 11.15
N GLY A 219 17.46 2.61 10.31
CA GLY A 219 17.05 4.01 10.15
C GLY A 219 15.98 4.18 9.08
N ILE A 220 15.43 5.39 8.99
CA ILE A 220 14.50 5.77 7.95
C ILE A 220 14.98 7.02 7.21
N LYS A 221 14.75 7.05 5.90
CA LYS A 221 14.95 8.24 5.06
C LYS A 221 13.62 8.60 4.40
N HIS A 222 13.04 9.72 4.79
CA HIS A 222 11.83 10.24 4.16
C HIS A 222 12.14 10.67 2.72
N LEU A 223 11.38 10.16 1.75
CA LEU A 223 11.54 10.46 0.33
C LEU A 223 10.50 11.46 -0.16
N PHE A 224 9.23 11.20 0.15
CA PHE A 224 8.10 12.01 -0.29
C PHE A 224 6.90 11.79 0.62
N SER A 225 5.99 12.76 0.69
CA SER A 225 4.71 12.62 1.37
C SER A 225 3.61 13.41 0.67
N HIS A 226 2.41 12.95 0.83
CA HIS A 226 1.20 13.60 0.34
C HIS A 226 0.05 13.42 1.32
N THR A 227 -0.70 14.47 1.54
CA THR A 227 -1.91 14.45 2.35
C THR A 227 -3.10 14.94 1.53
N ASP A 228 -4.24 14.29 1.70
CA ASP A 228 -5.51 14.68 1.14
C ASP A 228 -6.60 14.51 2.21
N LYS A 229 -7.82 14.95 1.94
CA LYS A 229 -8.98 14.78 2.85
C LYS A 229 -9.23 13.32 3.23
N LEU A 230 -8.79 12.35 2.41
CA LEU A 230 -9.07 10.94 2.56
C LEU A 230 -7.93 10.14 3.18
N TYR A 231 -6.69 10.64 3.12
CA TYR A 231 -5.52 9.89 3.58
C TYR A 231 -4.30 10.76 3.85
N ILE A 232 -3.39 10.21 4.64
CA ILE A 232 -2.03 10.71 4.87
C ILE A 232 -1.10 9.61 4.36
N GLN A 233 -0.17 9.94 3.47
CA GLN A 233 0.74 8.99 2.84
C GLN A 233 2.17 9.48 2.90
N ALA A 234 3.08 8.56 3.25
CA ALA A 234 4.53 8.76 3.22
C ALA A 234 5.21 7.66 2.43
N TYR A 235 6.25 8.02 1.69
CA TYR A 235 7.18 7.11 1.03
C TYR A 235 8.51 7.22 1.74
N VAL A 236 8.96 6.11 2.28
CA VAL A 236 10.12 6.08 3.19
C VAL A 236 11.05 4.94 2.81
N GLN A 237 12.32 5.24 2.65
CA GLN A 237 13.36 4.26 2.46
C GLN A 237 13.86 3.78 3.83
N ILE A 238 14.00 2.47 3.99
CA ILE A 238 14.62 1.87 5.18
C ILE A 238 16.13 1.79 4.95
N THR A 239 16.91 2.30 5.88
CA THR A 239 18.38 2.38 5.77
C THR A 239 19.07 1.55 6.86
N GLU A 240 20.33 1.20 6.62
CA GLU A 240 21.15 0.45 7.57
C GLU A 240 21.87 1.38 8.59
N SER A 241 21.53 2.66 8.60
CA SER A 241 22.26 3.64 9.39
C SER A 241 21.99 3.50 10.89
N LYS A 242 23.04 3.13 11.65
CA LYS A 242 23.01 3.10 13.12
C LYS A 242 23.07 4.50 13.75
N SER A 243 23.43 5.52 12.97
CA SER A 243 23.53 6.92 13.43
C SER A 243 22.21 7.68 13.35
N ASP A 244 21.21 7.13 12.64
CA ASP A 244 19.93 7.79 12.36
C ASP A 244 18.78 7.22 13.24
N THR A 245 19.11 6.46 14.30
CA THR A 245 18.16 5.89 15.27
C THR A 245 18.20 6.60 16.62
#